data_9d8ffebb912eaddc308bbd534b22d1a4
#
_entry.id   9d8ffebb912eaddc308bbd534b22d1a4
#
_cell.length_a   1.000
_cell.length_b   1.000
_cell.length_c   1.000
_cell.angle_alpha   90.00
_cell.angle_beta   90.00
_cell.angle_gamma   90.00
#
_symmetry.space_group_name_H-M   'P 1'
#
loop_
_entity.id
_entity.type
_entity.pdbx_description
1 polymer ?
#
loop_
_entity_poly.entity_id
_entity_poly.type
_entity_poly.pdbx_seq_one_letter_code
_entity_poly.pdbx_strand_id
1 'polypeptide(L)'
;MRRHKKIREEAELNVTSFMNLMIVLVPVLLMKMVFSQLAVLDLRLPSGDEPGAVNPEDVTLEVTIRKTGFTLSRTYQEETVELASIPAQSGELDYEGLSEALQKAKKNPEFAEKRDITLLAEPNTDYQTLVTVMDTVRIYPAVVAASLVDAVLFPDISLGEADAQEVAP
;
A
#
# COMPACT_ATOMS: atom_id res chain seq x y z
N MET A 1 13.87 53.80 -64.11
CA MET A 1 13.36 52.60 -63.37
C MET A 1 14.09 52.47 -62.02
N ARG A 2 13.47 52.87 -60.93
CA ARG A 2 14.02 52.71 -59.59
C ARG A 2 13.49 51.40 -59.02
N ARG A 3 14.37 50.37 -58.81
CA ARG A 3 14.07 49.13 -58.10
C ARG A 3 13.96 49.41 -56.60
N HIS A 4 12.79 49.28 -56.07
CA HIS A 4 12.59 49.21 -54.60
C HIS A 4 13.20 47.90 -54.03
N LYS A 5 14.28 48.08 -53.30
CA LYS A 5 14.89 47.01 -52.49
C LYS A 5 13.94 46.71 -51.29
N LYS A 6 13.23 45.58 -51.29
CA LYS A 6 12.49 45.09 -50.15
C LYS A 6 13.50 44.83 -49.03
N ILE A 7 13.44 45.63 -48.01
CA ILE A 7 14.09 45.34 -46.72
C ILE A 7 13.42 44.10 -46.20
N ARG A 8 14.16 42.99 -46.12
CA ARG A 8 13.74 41.85 -45.33
C ARG A 8 13.80 42.30 -43.88
N GLU A 9 12.65 42.50 -43.23
CA GLU A 9 12.55 42.51 -41.80
C GLU A 9 12.99 41.11 -41.35
N GLU A 10 14.19 41.00 -40.82
CA GLU A 10 14.61 39.83 -40.07
C GLU A 10 13.66 39.72 -38.88
N ALA A 11 12.89 38.64 -38.83
CA ALA A 11 12.06 38.34 -37.70
C ALA A 11 12.99 38.15 -36.49
N GLU A 12 13.21 39.23 -35.74
CA GLU A 12 13.87 39.16 -34.46
C GLU A 12 13.01 38.23 -33.57
N LEU A 13 13.47 36.99 -33.41
CA LEU A 13 12.92 36.06 -32.47
C LEU A 13 12.93 36.72 -31.09
N ASN A 14 11.76 37.06 -30.58
CA ASN A 14 11.61 37.78 -29.34
C ASN A 14 11.93 36.83 -28.20
N VAL A 15 13.24 36.61 -27.98
CA VAL A 15 13.79 35.67 -26.97
C VAL A 15 13.23 36.01 -25.58
N THR A 16 12.97 37.27 -25.31
CA THR A 16 12.41 37.73 -24.03
C THR A 16 10.99 37.20 -23.83
N SER A 17 10.14 37.20 -24.87
CA SER A 17 8.79 36.62 -24.79
C SER A 17 8.83 35.10 -24.60
N PHE A 18 9.79 34.45 -25.25
CA PHE A 18 9.99 33.00 -25.07
C PHE A 18 10.45 32.66 -23.66
N MET A 19 11.40 33.40 -23.08
CA MET A 19 11.84 33.22 -21.71
C MET A 19 10.74 33.47 -20.69
N ASN A 20 9.89 34.50 -20.89
CA ASN A 20 8.75 34.77 -20.04
C ASN A 20 7.73 33.61 -20.08
N LEU A 21 7.51 33.02 -21.25
CA LEU A 21 6.62 31.87 -21.40
C LEU A 21 7.19 30.65 -20.67
N MET A 22 8.50 30.39 -20.79
CA MET A 22 9.18 29.26 -20.17
C MET A 22 9.14 29.35 -18.63
N ILE A 23 9.32 30.55 -18.07
CA ILE A 23 9.34 30.78 -16.61
C ILE A 23 7.99 30.46 -15.98
N VAL A 24 6.90 30.57 -16.74
CA VAL A 24 5.54 30.22 -16.28
C VAL A 24 5.22 28.74 -16.56
N LEU A 25 5.60 28.23 -17.73
CA LEU A 25 5.26 26.86 -18.14
C LEU A 25 5.97 25.80 -17.32
N VAL A 26 7.25 25.99 -16.97
CA VAL A 26 8.03 25.01 -16.22
C VAL A 26 7.44 24.72 -14.83
N PRO A 27 7.13 25.73 -13.99
CA PRO A 27 6.48 25.48 -12.70
C PRO A 27 5.10 24.82 -12.83
N VAL A 28 4.31 25.19 -13.82
CA VAL A 28 2.98 24.60 -14.06
C VAL A 28 3.10 23.13 -14.47
N LEU A 29 4.07 22.78 -15.30
CA LEU A 29 4.33 21.39 -15.69
C LEU A 29 4.83 20.55 -14.49
N LEU A 30 5.72 21.11 -13.65
CA LEU A 30 6.19 20.45 -12.46
C LEU A 30 5.04 20.24 -11.46
N MET A 31 4.16 21.23 -11.30
CA MET A 31 2.98 21.11 -10.44
C MET A 31 2.02 20.02 -10.94
N LYS A 32 1.79 19.93 -12.26
CA LYS A 32 1.01 18.82 -12.84
C LYS A 32 1.66 17.47 -12.59
N MET A 33 2.98 17.37 -12.68
CA MET A 33 3.71 16.12 -12.44
C MET A 33 3.58 15.66 -11.00
N VAL A 34 3.63 16.57 -10.03
CA VAL A 34 3.42 16.27 -8.60
C VAL A 34 1.98 15.81 -8.33
N PHE A 35 0.98 16.47 -8.91
CA PHE A 35 -0.42 16.06 -8.75
C PHE A 35 -0.79 14.79 -9.51
N SER A 36 -0.05 14.38 -10.53
CA SER A 36 -0.28 13.12 -11.25
C SER A 36 0.04 11.88 -10.42
N GLN A 37 0.77 12.02 -9.31
CA GLN A 37 1.05 10.92 -8.39
C GLN A 37 -0.02 10.78 -7.28
N LEU A 38 -0.98 11.69 -7.24
CA LEU A 38 -1.97 11.78 -6.16
C LEU A 38 -3.37 11.38 -6.60
N ALA A 39 -3.59 10.34 -7.32
CA ALA A 39 -4.90 9.70 -7.36
C ALA A 39 -4.96 8.60 -8.42
N VAL A 40 -4.39 7.48 -8.15
CA VAL A 40 -5.06 6.27 -8.59
C VAL A 40 -5.88 5.79 -7.39
N LEU A 41 -7.00 6.43 -7.15
CA LEU A 41 -8.09 5.79 -6.45
C LEU A 41 -8.66 4.80 -7.47
N ASP A 42 -8.20 3.57 -7.42
CA ASP A 42 -8.77 2.46 -8.17
C ASP A 42 -10.17 2.19 -7.61
N LEU A 43 -11.15 2.99 -8.05
CA LEU A 43 -12.56 2.71 -7.85
C LEU A 43 -12.90 1.52 -8.74
N ARG A 44 -12.64 0.32 -8.25
CA ARG A 44 -13.14 -0.91 -8.85
C ARG A 44 -14.63 -0.98 -8.55
N LEU A 45 -15.43 -0.67 -9.56
CA LEU A 45 -16.85 -1.00 -9.55
C LEU A 45 -16.96 -2.52 -9.54
N PRO A 46 -17.81 -3.11 -8.67
CA PRO A 46 -18.07 -4.54 -8.72
C PRO A 46 -18.57 -4.90 -10.12
N SER A 47 -17.78 -5.63 -10.87
CA SER A 47 -18.23 -6.27 -12.10
C SER A 47 -19.20 -7.35 -11.66
N GLY A 48 -20.46 -7.20 -12.05
CA GLY A 48 -21.50 -8.20 -11.75
C GLY A 48 -21.28 -9.46 -12.60
N ASP A 49 -20.39 -10.32 -12.12
CA ASP A 49 -20.15 -11.63 -12.70
C ASP A 49 -20.36 -12.68 -11.60
N GLU A 50 -21.36 -13.51 -11.85
CA GLU A 50 -21.76 -14.77 -11.23
C GLU A 50 -21.66 -14.89 -9.67
N PRO A 51 -22.76 -15.27 -9.00
CA PRO A 51 -22.73 -15.54 -7.56
C PRO A 51 -21.93 -16.81 -7.30
N GLY A 52 -20.65 -16.64 -6.89
CA GLY A 52 -19.83 -17.76 -6.44
C GLY A 52 -18.32 -17.67 -6.67
N ALA A 53 -17.82 -16.83 -7.56
CA ALA A 53 -16.38 -16.65 -7.74
C ALA A 53 -15.90 -15.44 -6.91
N VAL A 54 -15.34 -15.70 -5.76
CA VAL A 54 -14.61 -14.69 -4.96
C VAL A 54 -13.37 -14.29 -5.75
N ASN A 55 -13.34 -13.04 -6.23
CA ASN A 55 -12.18 -12.54 -6.93
C ASN A 55 -11.06 -12.35 -5.90
N PRO A 56 -9.90 -13.02 -6.01
CA PRO A 56 -8.82 -12.90 -5.01
C PRO A 56 -8.33 -11.46 -4.81
N GLU A 57 -8.54 -10.60 -5.81
CA GLU A 57 -8.17 -9.20 -5.76
C GLU A 57 -9.07 -8.35 -4.83
N ASP A 58 -10.30 -8.76 -4.63
CA ASP A 58 -11.29 -8.05 -3.81
C ASP A 58 -11.21 -8.45 -2.32
N VAL A 59 -10.40 -9.44 -2.00
CA VAL A 59 -10.18 -9.91 -0.63
C VAL A 59 -9.06 -9.11 0.01
N THR A 60 -9.29 -8.54 1.17
CA THR A 60 -8.26 -7.84 1.95
C THR A 60 -7.82 -8.72 3.11
N LEU A 61 -6.51 -8.89 3.27
CA LEU A 61 -5.92 -9.54 4.44
C LEU A 61 -5.53 -8.46 5.45
N GLU A 62 -6.00 -8.62 6.69
CA GLU A 62 -5.84 -7.63 7.74
C GLU A 62 -5.22 -8.24 8.98
N VAL A 63 -4.28 -7.52 9.60
CA VAL A 63 -3.73 -7.84 10.91
C VAL A 63 -4.11 -6.74 11.88
N THR A 64 -4.94 -7.05 12.84
CA THR A 64 -5.28 -6.13 13.92
C THR A 64 -4.30 -6.30 15.08
N ILE A 65 -3.68 -5.20 15.47
CA ILE A 65 -2.66 -5.12 16.52
C ILE A 65 -3.33 -4.58 17.79
N ARG A 66 -3.39 -5.42 18.83
CA ARG A 66 -3.93 -5.05 20.14
C ARG A 66 -2.95 -5.39 21.25
N LYS A 67 -3.11 -4.79 22.40
CA LYS A 67 -2.31 -5.15 23.59
C LYS A 67 -2.51 -6.61 24.04
N THR A 68 -3.65 -7.19 23.70
CA THR A 68 -4.01 -8.57 24.03
C THR A 68 -3.48 -9.59 23.04
N GLY A 69 -2.93 -9.16 21.89
CA GLY A 69 -2.42 -10.05 20.86
C GLY A 69 -2.69 -9.53 19.44
N PHE A 70 -2.51 -10.42 18.48
CA PHE A 70 -2.81 -10.16 17.07
C PHE A 70 -4.05 -10.93 16.63
N THR A 71 -4.82 -10.34 15.72
CA THR A 71 -5.91 -11.03 15.03
C THR A 71 -5.66 -10.92 13.52
N LEU A 72 -5.57 -12.06 12.86
CA LEU A 72 -5.50 -12.14 11.41
C LEU A 72 -6.89 -12.36 10.87
N SER A 73 -7.37 -11.47 10.01
CA SER A 73 -8.70 -11.54 9.43
C SER A 73 -8.66 -11.36 7.92
N ARG A 74 -9.69 -11.87 7.28
CA ARG A 74 -9.98 -11.70 5.87
C ARG A 74 -11.24 -10.87 5.72
N THR A 75 -11.17 -9.79 4.98
CA THR A 75 -12.33 -8.96 4.68
C THR A 75 -12.68 -9.04 3.20
N TYR A 76 -13.95 -9.32 2.91
CA TYR A 76 -14.52 -9.36 1.57
C TYR A 76 -15.90 -8.70 1.60
N GLN A 77 -16.12 -7.63 0.84
CA GLN A 77 -17.41 -6.93 0.73
C GLN A 77 -18.08 -6.59 2.08
N GLU A 78 -17.41 -6.09 3.06
CA GLU A 78 -17.92 -5.80 4.42
C GLU A 78 -18.06 -7.03 5.32
N GLU A 79 -17.84 -8.24 4.83
CA GLU A 79 -17.79 -9.45 5.67
C GLU A 79 -16.36 -9.71 6.12
N THR A 80 -16.13 -9.65 7.42
CA THR A 80 -14.82 -9.94 8.03
C THR A 80 -14.86 -11.30 8.69
N VAL A 81 -13.96 -12.19 8.29
CA VAL A 81 -13.79 -13.53 8.83
C VAL A 81 -12.43 -13.61 9.52
N GLU A 82 -12.43 -13.96 10.79
CA GLU A 82 -11.20 -14.21 11.54
C GLU A 82 -10.56 -15.52 11.08
N LEU A 83 -9.30 -15.45 10.65
CA LEU A 83 -8.51 -16.60 10.20
C LEU A 83 -7.66 -17.18 11.34
N ALA A 84 -7.12 -16.32 12.20
CA ALA A 84 -6.31 -16.73 13.35
C ALA A 84 -6.32 -15.66 14.42
N SER A 85 -6.35 -16.11 15.68
CA SER A 85 -6.14 -15.28 16.85
C SER A 85 -4.85 -15.72 17.54
N ILE A 86 -3.96 -14.77 17.78
CA ILE A 86 -2.64 -14.98 18.38
C ILE A 86 -2.59 -14.17 19.68
N PRO A 87 -2.93 -14.78 20.81
CA PRO A 87 -2.93 -14.07 22.08
C PRO A 87 -1.51 -13.73 22.54
N ALA A 88 -1.36 -12.61 23.23
CA ALA A 88 -0.11 -12.25 23.89
C ALA A 88 0.27 -13.31 24.93
N GLN A 89 1.54 -13.69 24.97
CA GLN A 89 2.07 -14.64 25.94
C GLN A 89 2.82 -13.90 27.05
N SER A 90 2.44 -14.13 28.28
CA SER A 90 3.09 -13.49 29.45
C SER A 90 3.15 -11.95 29.40
N GLY A 91 2.22 -11.32 28.67
CA GLY A 91 2.19 -9.87 28.48
C GLY A 91 3.05 -9.34 27.32
N GLU A 92 3.72 -10.22 26.60
CA GLU A 92 4.46 -9.89 25.37
C GLU A 92 3.71 -10.39 24.15
N LEU A 93 3.79 -9.63 23.06
CA LEU A 93 3.18 -9.99 21.78
C LEU A 93 3.95 -11.13 21.11
N ASP A 94 3.24 -12.14 20.62
CA ASP A 94 3.80 -13.32 19.98
C ASP A 94 4.04 -13.08 18.48
N TYR A 95 5.19 -12.54 18.15
CA TYR A 95 5.60 -12.27 16.75
C TYR A 95 5.89 -13.55 15.96
N GLU A 96 6.36 -14.62 16.64
CA GLU A 96 6.60 -15.90 15.98
C GLU A 96 5.27 -16.54 15.57
N GLY A 97 4.29 -16.54 16.47
CA GLY A 97 2.94 -16.99 16.17
C GLY A 97 2.29 -16.21 15.02
N LEU A 98 2.52 -14.89 14.97
CA LEU A 98 2.07 -14.06 13.85
C LEU A 98 2.73 -14.48 12.54
N SER A 99 4.06 -14.67 12.53
CA SER A 99 4.79 -15.11 11.34
C SER A 99 4.30 -16.48 10.84
N GLU A 100 4.05 -17.43 11.73
CA GLU A 100 3.51 -18.73 11.36
C GLU A 100 2.09 -18.64 10.78
N ALA A 101 1.23 -17.81 11.36
CA ALA A 101 -0.13 -17.59 10.87
C ALA A 101 -0.13 -16.99 9.47
N LEU A 102 0.75 -16.00 9.21
CA LEU A 102 0.93 -15.39 7.90
C LEU A 102 1.48 -16.38 6.87
N GLN A 103 2.44 -17.24 7.25
CA GLN A 103 2.94 -18.29 6.37
C GLN A 103 1.85 -19.31 6.01
N LYS A 104 0.98 -19.65 6.97
CA LYS A 104 -0.19 -20.51 6.72
C LYS A 104 -1.18 -19.82 5.77
N ALA A 105 -1.46 -18.55 5.98
CA ALA A 105 -2.31 -17.77 5.09
C ALA A 105 -1.73 -17.74 3.67
N LYS A 106 -0.41 -17.53 3.52
CA LYS A 106 0.27 -17.51 2.22
C LYS A 106 0.20 -18.83 1.45
N LYS A 107 0.02 -19.96 2.14
CA LYS A 107 -0.19 -21.27 1.51
C LYS A 107 -1.60 -21.44 0.92
N ASN A 108 -2.55 -20.61 1.34
CA ASN A 108 -3.88 -20.63 0.75
C ASN A 108 -3.81 -20.04 -0.68
N PRO A 109 -4.39 -20.69 -1.70
CA PRO A 109 -4.41 -20.17 -3.07
C PRO A 109 -4.94 -18.74 -3.19
N GLU A 110 -5.86 -18.34 -2.32
CA GLU A 110 -6.45 -17.00 -2.25
C GLU A 110 -5.41 -15.90 -1.96
N PHE A 111 -4.38 -16.23 -1.17
CA PHE A 111 -3.34 -15.27 -0.74
C PHE A 111 -1.95 -15.59 -1.32
N ALA A 112 -1.80 -16.66 -2.09
CA ALA A 112 -0.50 -17.11 -2.58
C ALA A 112 0.22 -16.03 -3.40
N GLU A 113 -0.50 -15.33 -4.26
CA GLU A 113 0.04 -14.27 -5.12
C GLU A 113 -0.15 -12.85 -4.53
N LYS A 114 -0.94 -12.73 -3.45
CA LYS A 114 -1.24 -11.45 -2.81
C LYS A 114 -0.01 -10.85 -2.16
N ARG A 115 0.26 -9.58 -2.44
CA ARG A 115 1.43 -8.84 -1.93
C ARG A 115 1.07 -7.82 -0.87
N ASP A 116 -0.17 -7.39 -0.86
CA ASP A 116 -0.70 -6.36 0.01
C ASP A 116 -1.29 -6.94 1.29
N ILE A 117 -1.12 -6.20 2.38
CA ILE A 117 -1.71 -6.48 3.68
C ILE A 117 -2.00 -5.17 4.40
N THR A 118 -3.08 -5.14 5.18
CA THR A 118 -3.46 -3.99 5.99
C THR A 118 -3.17 -4.26 7.45
N LEU A 119 -2.45 -3.37 8.11
CA LEU A 119 -2.20 -3.40 9.54
C LEU A 119 -3.15 -2.40 10.22
N LEU A 120 -4.01 -2.89 11.09
CA LEU A 120 -4.91 -2.07 11.89
C LEU A 120 -4.37 -1.97 13.32
N ALA A 121 -3.91 -0.80 13.71
CA ALA A 121 -3.33 -0.57 15.04
C ALA A 121 -4.26 0.23 15.93
N GLU A 122 -4.33 -0.11 17.21
CA GLU A 122 -5.00 0.74 18.21
C GLU A 122 -4.28 2.08 18.34
N PRO A 123 -4.98 3.19 18.66
CA PRO A 123 -4.40 4.54 18.78
C PRO A 123 -3.22 4.63 19.75
N ASN A 124 -3.17 3.74 20.73
CA ASN A 124 -2.13 3.70 21.77
C ASN A 124 -1.05 2.64 21.50
N THR A 125 -0.95 2.14 20.27
CA THR A 125 0.10 1.17 19.91
C THR A 125 1.46 1.86 19.87
N ASP A 126 2.44 1.25 20.53
CA ASP A 126 3.81 1.78 20.53
C ASP A 126 4.44 1.68 19.13
N TYR A 127 5.19 2.72 18.76
CA TYR A 127 5.86 2.78 17.46
C TYR A 127 6.81 1.60 17.22
N GLN A 128 7.54 1.16 18.25
CA GLN A 128 8.44 0.02 18.15
C GLN A 128 7.69 -1.28 17.83
N THR A 129 6.53 -1.48 18.46
CA THR A 129 5.62 -2.60 18.17
C THR A 129 5.18 -2.57 16.71
N LEU A 130 4.76 -1.41 16.21
CA LEU A 130 4.32 -1.26 14.83
C LEU A 130 5.45 -1.62 13.84
N VAL A 131 6.66 -1.11 14.06
CA VAL A 131 7.82 -1.41 13.21
C VAL A 131 8.15 -2.90 13.24
N THR A 132 8.15 -3.53 14.41
CA THR A 132 8.43 -4.97 14.55
C THR A 132 7.38 -5.82 13.83
N VAL A 133 6.11 -5.43 13.90
CA VAL A 133 5.03 -6.10 13.14
C VAL A 133 5.24 -5.93 11.64
N MET A 134 5.58 -4.72 11.17
CA MET A 134 5.84 -4.47 9.75
C MET A 134 6.99 -5.33 9.23
N ASP A 135 8.05 -5.50 9.98
CA ASP A 135 9.17 -6.37 9.62
C ASP A 135 8.75 -7.84 9.58
N THR A 136 7.98 -8.30 10.59
CA THR A 136 7.46 -9.68 10.66
C THR A 136 6.51 -10.01 9.52
N VAL A 137 5.71 -9.06 9.09
CA VAL A 137 4.73 -9.22 8.00
C VAL A 137 5.43 -9.22 6.63
N ARG A 138 6.54 -8.48 6.49
CA ARG A 138 7.25 -8.32 5.23
C ARG A 138 8.07 -9.54 4.83
N ILE A 139 8.80 -10.10 5.77
CA ILE A 139 9.77 -11.18 5.52
C ILE A 139 9.74 -12.22 6.63
N TYR A 140 10.15 -13.44 6.29
CA TYR A 140 10.41 -14.49 7.27
C TYR A 140 11.66 -15.29 6.88
N PRO A 141 12.42 -15.82 7.85
CA PRO A 141 13.56 -16.65 7.59
C PRO A 141 13.10 -18.01 7.05
N ALA A 142 13.45 -18.33 5.80
CA ALA A 142 13.20 -19.61 5.18
C ALA A 142 14.50 -20.38 4.97
N VAL A 143 14.46 -21.70 5.11
CA VAL A 143 15.61 -22.57 4.81
C VAL A 143 15.46 -23.11 3.40
N VAL A 144 16.34 -22.65 2.49
CA VAL A 144 16.39 -23.13 1.11
C VAL A 144 17.77 -23.73 0.85
N ALA A 145 17.82 -25.00 0.43
CA ALA A 145 19.06 -25.72 0.13
C ALA A 145 20.13 -25.64 1.25
N ALA A 146 19.69 -25.77 2.51
CA ALA A 146 20.52 -25.66 3.73
C ALA A 146 21.12 -24.26 4.01
N SER A 147 20.64 -23.22 3.34
CA SER A 147 20.97 -21.82 3.62
C SER A 147 19.75 -21.09 4.15
N LEU A 148 19.94 -20.23 5.16
CA LEU A 148 18.91 -19.31 5.65
C LEU A 148 18.80 -18.16 4.64
N VAL A 149 17.60 -17.93 4.12
CA VAL A 149 17.29 -16.83 3.21
C VAL A 149 16.03 -16.12 3.68
N ASP A 150 15.97 -14.81 3.51
CA ASP A 150 14.78 -14.04 3.80
C ASP A 150 13.77 -14.21 2.67
N ALA A 151 12.66 -14.87 2.98
CA ALA A 151 11.55 -15.03 2.04
C ALA A 151 10.54 -13.91 2.25
N VAL A 152 10.04 -13.35 1.13
CA VAL A 152 9.07 -12.27 1.15
C VAL A 152 7.66 -12.82 1.37
N LEU A 153 6.93 -12.23 2.32
CA LEU A 153 5.51 -12.53 2.57
C LEU A 153 4.60 -11.48 1.91
N PHE A 154 4.42 -10.34 2.60
CA PHE A 154 3.56 -9.24 2.16
C PHE A 154 4.34 -7.93 2.20
N PRO A 155 5.02 -7.55 1.11
CA PRO A 155 5.88 -6.37 1.08
C PRO A 155 5.11 -5.04 1.03
N ASP A 156 3.86 -5.08 0.54
CA ASP A 156 3.05 -3.88 0.30
C ASP A 156 2.11 -3.69 1.49
N ILE A 157 2.52 -2.85 2.46
CA ILE A 157 1.85 -2.69 3.74
C ILE A 157 1.06 -1.38 3.75
N SER A 158 -0.24 -1.48 4.06
CA SER A 158 -1.11 -0.35 4.36
C SER A 158 -1.35 -0.25 5.86
N LEU A 159 -1.44 0.97 6.38
CA LEU A 159 -1.71 1.22 7.79
C LEU A 159 -3.10 1.84 7.95
N GLY A 160 -3.85 1.32 8.92
CA GLY A 160 -5.14 1.83 9.35
C GLY A 160 -5.27 1.87 10.86
N GLU A 161 -6.34 2.43 11.34
CA GLU A 161 -6.68 2.47 12.75
C GLU A 161 -7.67 1.35 13.07
N ALA A 162 -7.40 0.60 14.12
CA ALA A 162 -8.32 -0.40 14.63
C ALA A 162 -9.38 0.27 15.48
N ASP A 163 -10.62 -0.17 15.34
CA ASP A 163 -11.68 0.25 16.26
C ASP A 163 -11.31 -0.14 17.70
N ALA A 164 -11.40 0.83 18.61
CA ALA A 164 -11.18 0.59 20.01
C ALA A 164 -12.18 -0.48 20.49
N GLN A 165 -11.69 -1.59 21.01
CA GLN A 165 -12.59 -2.53 21.67
C GLN A 165 -13.24 -1.84 22.87
N GLU A 166 -14.54 -1.68 22.82
CA GLU A 166 -15.32 -1.34 23.99
C GLU A 166 -15.16 -2.50 24.99
N VAL A 167 -14.30 -2.28 25.99
CA VAL A 167 -14.16 -3.22 27.10
C VAL A 167 -15.51 -3.20 27.80
N ALA A 168 -16.33 -4.19 27.52
CA ALA A 168 -17.57 -4.40 28.26
C ALA A 168 -17.24 -4.54 29.75
N PRO A 169 -17.95 -3.83 30.64
CA PRO A 169 -17.71 -3.82 32.07
C PRO A 169 -17.99 -5.18 32.74
#